data_256580dae71ac85faea28a018eacc220
#
_entry.id   256580dae71ac85faea28a018eacc220
#
_cell.length_a   1.000
_cell.length_b   1.000
_cell.length_c   1.000
_cell.angle_alpha   90.00
_cell.angle_beta   90.00
_cell.angle_gamma   90.00
#
_symmetry.space_group_name_H-M   'P 1'
#
loop_
_entity.id
_entity.type
_entity.pdbx_description
1 polymer ?
#
loop_
_entity_poly.entity_id
_entity_poly.type
_entity_poly.pdbx_seq_one_letter_code
_entity_poly.pdbx_strand_id
1 'polypeptide(L)'
;GHARFDGPHHIRVGEQELEAERIFINVGARAYVPPLPGLDRVDYLTNSGMMNVDVLPEHLVIIGGGYIGLEFAQMYRRFGSRVTLVEMGDRLIRRESEDVSATVQEILEADGVEVRLNAECVSLDKRGNTIIAAVSCDQGAPEVEGSHLLLAVGRRPNTDDLGLDAAGVDVDDRGRISVNDTLATNVPGVWALGECNGRGAFTHTAYNDYAIVAANLLRGEHRRVTDRIDCYGLYIDPPLGRVGMTERQVRESGRPALIATRPMARVGRAVEKSETQGFMKVLVDAQTEQILGAAILGVGGDEVVHSILDVMYAKAPYTVIQRAVHIHPTVSELIPTMLADLKP
;
A
#
# COMPACT_ATOMS: atom_id res chain seq x y z
N GLY A 1 26.94 -11.50 6.27
CA GLY A 1 26.58 -11.79 7.67
C GLY A 1 25.48 -10.86 8.15
N HIS A 2 25.00 -11.08 9.35
CA HIS A 2 24.02 -10.20 10.00
C HIS A 2 24.73 -9.00 10.63
N ALA A 3 24.34 -7.79 10.24
CA ALA A 3 24.95 -6.55 10.71
C ALA A 3 24.22 -6.02 11.96
N ARG A 4 24.97 -5.58 12.96
CA ARG A 4 24.46 -4.97 14.20
C ARG A 4 25.30 -3.79 14.60
N PHE A 5 24.68 -2.76 15.14
CA PHE A 5 25.39 -1.66 15.77
C PHE A 5 26.01 -2.11 17.10
N ASP A 6 27.20 -1.62 17.33
CA ASP A 6 28.03 -1.82 18.55
C ASP A 6 28.45 -0.45 19.13
N GLY A 7 28.01 0.62 18.52
CA GLY A 7 28.20 2.02 18.86
C GLY A 7 27.66 2.92 17.77
N PRO A 8 27.64 4.25 17.94
CA PRO A 8 27.02 5.18 17.00
C PRO A 8 27.52 5.07 15.54
N HIS A 9 28.81 4.75 15.37
CA HIS A 9 29.47 4.63 14.06
C HIS A 9 30.16 3.27 13.86
N HIS A 10 29.89 2.31 14.75
CA HIS A 10 30.47 0.98 14.74
C HIS A 10 29.43 -0.07 14.41
N ILE A 11 29.74 -0.92 13.43
CA ILE A 11 28.89 -2.03 13.01
C ILE A 11 29.70 -3.32 13.07
N ARG A 12 29.13 -4.35 13.66
CA ARG A 12 29.68 -5.69 13.69
C ARG A 12 28.94 -6.62 12.74
N VAL A 13 29.70 -7.38 11.94
CA VAL A 13 29.18 -8.42 11.04
C VAL A 13 29.95 -9.71 11.26
N GLY A 14 29.41 -10.59 12.10
CA GLY A 14 30.15 -11.74 12.60
C GLY A 14 31.35 -11.30 13.45
N GLU A 15 32.57 -11.65 12.99
CA GLU A 15 33.83 -11.23 13.65
C GLU A 15 34.41 -9.92 13.09
N GLN A 16 33.81 -9.39 12.04
CA GLN A 16 34.27 -8.15 11.40
C GLN A 16 33.68 -6.93 12.11
N GLU A 17 34.52 -5.94 12.35
CA GLU A 17 34.14 -4.61 12.84
C GLU A 17 34.31 -3.60 11.71
N LEU A 18 33.30 -2.75 11.54
CA LEU A 18 33.27 -1.69 10.53
C LEU A 18 33.05 -0.37 11.24
N GLU A 19 33.82 0.64 10.87
CA GLU A 19 33.67 2.02 11.32
C GLU A 19 33.42 2.92 10.12
N ALA A 20 32.44 3.82 10.19
CA ALA A 20 32.13 4.74 9.12
C ALA A 20 31.56 6.06 9.65
N GLU A 21 31.96 7.18 9.05
CA GLU A 21 31.39 8.50 9.34
C GLU A 21 29.93 8.63 8.86
N ARG A 22 29.53 7.84 7.87
CA ARG A 22 28.19 7.86 7.29
C ARG A 22 27.62 6.46 7.19
N ILE A 23 26.46 6.27 7.79
CA ILE A 23 25.75 5.00 7.80
C ILE A 23 24.33 5.19 7.28
N PHE A 24 23.90 4.30 6.40
CA PHE A 24 22.56 4.31 5.80
C PHE A 24 21.85 3.01 6.13
N ILE A 25 20.79 3.11 6.95
CA ILE A 25 19.97 1.98 7.36
C ILE A 25 18.82 1.83 6.35
N ASN A 26 18.82 0.74 5.57
CA ASN A 26 17.78 0.45 4.58
C ASN A 26 17.38 -1.03 4.64
N VAL A 27 16.97 -1.46 5.83
CA VAL A 27 16.70 -2.86 6.15
C VAL A 27 15.28 -3.32 5.82
N GLY A 28 14.39 -2.38 5.44
CA GLY A 28 13.01 -2.68 5.08
C GLY A 28 12.16 -3.21 6.23
N ALA A 29 11.16 -4.02 5.87
CA ALA A 29 10.25 -4.66 6.82
C ALA A 29 9.91 -6.08 6.36
N ARG A 30 9.37 -6.86 7.28
CA ARG A 30 8.84 -8.21 7.06
C ARG A 30 7.35 -8.30 7.37
N ALA A 31 6.70 -9.38 6.96
CA ALA A 31 5.33 -9.65 7.37
C ALA A 31 5.20 -9.66 8.90
N TYR A 32 4.16 -9.04 9.42
CA TYR A 32 3.79 -9.17 10.81
C TYR A 32 3.02 -10.48 11.01
N VAL A 33 3.47 -11.28 11.96
CA VAL A 33 2.81 -12.51 12.37
C VAL A 33 2.22 -12.27 13.76
N PRO A 34 0.90 -12.18 13.89
CA PRO A 34 0.26 -11.91 15.18
C PRO A 34 0.34 -13.14 16.09
N PRO A 35 0.32 -12.97 17.41
CA PRO A 35 0.29 -14.07 18.37
C PRO A 35 -1.11 -14.68 18.46
N LEU A 36 -1.49 -15.48 17.45
CA LEU A 36 -2.79 -16.16 17.41
C LEU A 36 -2.72 -17.50 18.16
N PRO A 37 -3.72 -17.83 19.00
CA PRO A 37 -3.86 -19.15 19.59
C PRO A 37 -3.88 -20.24 18.53
N GLY A 38 -3.03 -21.27 18.68
CA GLY A 38 -2.93 -22.38 17.75
C GLY A 38 -2.10 -22.14 16.49
N LEU A 39 -1.44 -20.99 16.36
CA LEU A 39 -0.59 -20.67 15.22
C LEU A 39 0.60 -21.66 15.10
N ASP A 40 1.08 -22.17 16.22
CA ASP A 40 2.14 -23.16 16.31
C ASP A 40 1.73 -24.57 15.81
N ARG A 41 0.43 -24.82 15.61
CA ARG A 41 -0.13 -26.09 15.15
C ARG A 41 -0.41 -26.15 13.65
N VAL A 42 -0.34 -25.00 12.97
CA VAL A 42 -0.70 -24.87 11.56
C VAL A 42 0.48 -24.36 10.73
N ASP A 43 0.57 -24.84 9.51
CA ASP A 43 1.48 -24.29 8.52
C ASP A 43 0.82 -23.04 7.93
N TYR A 44 1.48 -21.88 8.07
CA TYR A 44 1.00 -20.64 7.51
C TYR A 44 2.01 -20.03 6.54
N LEU A 45 1.52 -19.22 5.65
CA LEU A 45 2.28 -18.47 4.67
C LEU A 45 2.25 -16.97 4.99
N THR A 46 3.29 -16.28 4.60
CA THR A 46 3.34 -14.83 4.48
C THR A 46 3.48 -14.46 3.01
N ASN A 47 3.51 -13.16 2.66
CA ASN A 47 3.74 -12.74 1.29
C ASN A 47 4.99 -13.37 0.66
N SER A 48 6.06 -13.57 1.43
CA SER A 48 7.29 -14.22 0.93
C SER A 48 7.10 -15.72 0.68
N GLY A 49 6.38 -16.40 1.58
CA GLY A 49 6.08 -17.83 1.42
C GLY A 49 5.17 -18.10 0.23
N MET A 50 4.18 -17.22 0.00
CA MET A 50 3.26 -17.35 -1.16
C MET A 50 3.98 -17.35 -2.50
N MET A 51 5.11 -16.64 -2.63
CA MET A 51 5.90 -16.58 -3.85
C MET A 51 6.65 -17.91 -4.16
N ASN A 52 6.72 -18.81 -3.21
CA ASN A 52 7.39 -20.11 -3.34
C ASN A 52 6.43 -21.31 -3.36
N VAL A 53 5.11 -21.04 -3.38
CA VAL A 53 4.10 -22.09 -3.45
C VAL A 53 4.13 -22.73 -4.85
N ASP A 54 4.35 -24.04 -4.90
CA ASP A 54 4.49 -24.84 -6.13
C ASP A 54 3.27 -25.73 -6.41
N VAL A 55 2.25 -25.63 -5.58
CA VAL A 55 0.96 -26.33 -5.74
C VAL A 55 -0.18 -25.31 -5.71
N LEU A 56 -1.24 -25.54 -6.48
CA LEU A 56 -2.42 -24.70 -6.41
C LEU A 56 -3.22 -25.04 -5.14
N PRO A 57 -3.37 -24.10 -4.17
CA PRO A 57 -4.24 -24.31 -3.02
C PRO A 57 -5.66 -24.68 -3.44
N GLU A 58 -6.22 -25.76 -2.88
CA GLU A 58 -7.63 -26.08 -3.08
C GLU A 58 -8.52 -24.97 -2.51
N HIS A 59 -8.20 -24.54 -1.27
CA HIS A 59 -8.83 -23.42 -0.62
C HIS A 59 -7.80 -22.58 0.14
N LEU A 60 -7.59 -21.36 -0.31
CA LEU A 60 -6.73 -20.38 0.34
C LEU A 60 -7.55 -19.50 1.28
N VAL A 61 -7.24 -19.56 2.57
CA VAL A 61 -7.78 -18.65 3.59
C VAL A 61 -6.78 -17.51 3.77
N ILE A 62 -7.25 -16.28 3.65
CA ILE A 62 -6.42 -15.08 3.79
C ILE A 62 -6.92 -14.26 4.98
N ILE A 63 -6.05 -13.98 5.94
CA ILE A 63 -6.33 -13.09 7.06
C ILE A 63 -5.72 -11.74 6.78
N GLY A 64 -6.58 -10.71 6.61
CA GLY A 64 -6.22 -9.32 6.34
C GLY A 64 -6.63 -8.82 4.96
N GLY A 65 -7.50 -7.81 4.93
CA GLY A 65 -8.06 -7.15 3.74
C GLY A 65 -7.28 -5.92 3.27
N GLY A 66 -5.94 -5.91 3.49
CA GLY A 66 -5.03 -4.91 2.95
C GLY A 66 -4.54 -5.28 1.53
N TYR A 67 -3.70 -4.41 0.92
CA TYR A 67 -3.19 -4.56 -0.45
C TYR A 67 -2.68 -5.96 -0.76
N ILE A 68 -1.78 -6.50 0.07
CA ILE A 68 -1.17 -7.83 -0.11
C ILE A 68 -2.25 -8.92 -0.13
N GLY A 69 -3.19 -8.87 0.83
CA GLY A 69 -4.27 -9.86 0.91
C GLY A 69 -5.16 -9.85 -0.34
N LEU A 70 -5.49 -8.66 -0.85
CA LEU A 70 -6.37 -8.50 -2.02
C LEU A 70 -5.69 -8.97 -3.32
N GLU A 71 -4.41 -8.63 -3.52
CA GLU A 71 -3.65 -9.05 -4.69
C GLU A 71 -3.53 -10.58 -4.75
N PHE A 72 -3.16 -11.24 -3.64
CA PHE A 72 -3.14 -12.70 -3.59
C PHE A 72 -4.54 -13.31 -3.68
N ALA A 73 -5.57 -12.70 -3.10
CA ALA A 73 -6.93 -13.20 -3.18
C ALA A 73 -7.39 -13.32 -4.63
N GLN A 74 -7.28 -12.25 -5.40
CA GLN A 74 -7.71 -12.24 -6.80
C GLN A 74 -6.83 -13.16 -7.66
N MET A 75 -5.51 -13.11 -7.48
CA MET A 75 -4.57 -13.92 -8.24
C MET A 75 -4.88 -15.42 -8.07
N TYR A 76 -4.95 -15.90 -6.84
CA TYR A 76 -5.21 -17.33 -6.59
C TYR A 76 -6.64 -17.75 -6.94
N ARG A 77 -7.62 -16.84 -6.78
CA ARG A 77 -8.99 -17.09 -7.26
C ARG A 77 -9.02 -17.31 -8.77
N ARG A 78 -8.31 -16.50 -9.54
CA ARG A 78 -8.21 -16.62 -10.99
C ARG A 78 -7.40 -17.84 -11.43
N PHE A 79 -6.46 -18.30 -10.62
CA PHE A 79 -5.76 -19.57 -10.86
C PHE A 79 -6.65 -20.80 -10.60
N GLY A 80 -7.80 -20.63 -9.94
CA GLY A 80 -8.79 -21.70 -9.71
C GLY A 80 -8.96 -22.12 -8.25
N SER A 81 -8.24 -21.52 -7.31
CA SER A 81 -8.46 -21.76 -5.89
C SER A 81 -9.82 -21.24 -5.42
N ARG A 82 -10.45 -21.92 -4.47
CA ARG A 82 -11.43 -21.26 -3.62
C ARG A 82 -10.67 -20.30 -2.70
N VAL A 83 -11.20 -19.09 -2.51
CA VAL A 83 -10.55 -18.08 -1.67
C VAL A 83 -11.56 -17.48 -0.71
N THR A 84 -11.25 -17.50 0.58
CA THR A 84 -11.98 -16.76 1.62
C THR A 84 -11.04 -15.74 2.25
N LEU A 85 -11.42 -14.47 2.19
CA LEU A 85 -10.69 -13.35 2.78
C LEU A 85 -11.43 -12.88 4.04
N VAL A 86 -10.71 -12.86 5.15
CA VAL A 86 -11.22 -12.46 6.48
C VAL A 86 -10.58 -11.13 6.86
N GLU A 87 -11.40 -10.11 7.09
CA GLU A 87 -11.00 -8.77 7.50
C GLU A 87 -11.77 -8.37 8.77
N MET A 88 -11.01 -8.00 9.81
CA MET A 88 -11.59 -7.56 11.09
C MET A 88 -12.31 -6.21 11.00
N GLY A 89 -12.01 -5.42 10.01
CA GLY A 89 -12.63 -4.13 9.78
C GLY A 89 -13.96 -4.22 9.03
N ASP A 90 -14.66 -3.10 9.04
CA ASP A 90 -15.95 -2.90 8.39
C ASP A 90 -15.84 -2.80 6.85
N ARG A 91 -14.62 -2.71 6.31
CA ARG A 91 -14.34 -2.61 4.86
C ARG A 91 -12.90 -3.00 4.53
N LEU A 92 -12.66 -3.33 3.28
CA LEU A 92 -11.33 -3.57 2.72
C LEU A 92 -10.53 -2.27 2.61
N ILE A 93 -9.21 -2.36 2.55
CA ILE A 93 -8.29 -1.22 2.33
C ILE A 93 -8.73 0.08 3.04
N ARG A 94 -8.91 0.05 4.34
CA ARG A 94 -9.45 1.15 5.16
C ARG A 94 -8.74 2.51 5.00
N ARG A 95 -7.59 2.54 4.33
CA ARG A 95 -6.87 3.76 3.99
C ARG A 95 -7.59 4.55 2.90
N GLU A 96 -8.33 3.87 2.01
CA GLU A 96 -9.05 4.46 0.90
C GLU A 96 -10.39 5.10 1.33
N SER A 97 -10.98 5.85 0.39
CA SER A 97 -12.35 6.34 0.51
C SER A 97 -13.34 5.17 0.45
N GLU A 98 -14.52 5.36 1.02
CA GLU A 98 -15.55 4.31 1.12
C GLU A 98 -15.97 3.76 -0.24
N ASP A 99 -16.13 4.61 -1.24
CA ASP A 99 -16.49 4.23 -2.60
C ASP A 99 -15.40 3.40 -3.30
N VAL A 100 -14.12 3.75 -3.10
CA VAL A 100 -12.99 2.94 -3.61
C VAL A 100 -12.99 1.57 -2.96
N SER A 101 -13.15 1.53 -1.63
CA SER A 101 -13.20 0.29 -0.85
C SER A 101 -14.36 -0.60 -1.28
N ALA A 102 -15.57 -0.05 -1.43
CA ALA A 102 -16.76 -0.78 -1.88
C ALA A 102 -16.57 -1.34 -3.31
N THR A 103 -16.08 -0.53 -4.23
CA THR A 103 -15.85 -0.99 -5.61
C THR A 103 -14.78 -2.08 -5.70
N VAL A 104 -13.70 -1.99 -4.90
CA VAL A 104 -12.70 -3.07 -4.82
C VAL A 104 -13.33 -4.36 -4.30
N GLN A 105 -14.18 -4.29 -3.29
CA GLN A 105 -14.91 -5.46 -2.80
C GLN A 105 -15.81 -6.07 -3.89
N GLU A 106 -16.59 -5.24 -4.59
CA GLU A 106 -17.45 -5.69 -5.71
C GLU A 106 -16.65 -6.41 -6.81
N ILE A 107 -15.46 -5.90 -7.14
CA ILE A 107 -14.56 -6.52 -8.14
C ILE A 107 -14.11 -7.91 -7.68
N LEU A 108 -13.66 -8.05 -6.43
CA LEU A 108 -13.20 -9.32 -5.89
C LEU A 108 -14.32 -10.35 -5.74
N GLU A 109 -15.49 -9.92 -5.28
CA GLU A 109 -16.67 -10.76 -5.15
C GLU A 109 -17.19 -11.22 -6.52
N ALA A 110 -17.12 -10.37 -7.54
CA ALA A 110 -17.47 -10.72 -8.93
C ALA A 110 -16.51 -11.79 -9.49
N ASP A 111 -15.23 -11.79 -9.09
CA ASP A 111 -14.28 -12.87 -9.41
C ASP A 111 -14.54 -14.15 -8.58
N GLY A 112 -15.43 -14.09 -7.57
CA GLY A 112 -15.82 -15.21 -6.72
C GLY A 112 -14.95 -15.39 -5.48
N VAL A 113 -14.31 -14.33 -4.99
CA VAL A 113 -13.68 -14.30 -3.66
C VAL A 113 -14.79 -14.17 -2.61
N GLU A 114 -14.78 -15.03 -1.60
CA GLU A 114 -15.64 -14.87 -0.43
C GLU A 114 -15.01 -13.86 0.51
N VAL A 115 -15.67 -12.70 0.70
CA VAL A 115 -15.19 -11.63 1.60
C VAL A 115 -15.99 -11.65 2.89
N ARG A 116 -15.29 -11.71 4.03
CA ARG A 116 -15.88 -11.63 5.37
C ARG A 116 -15.34 -10.40 6.08
N LEU A 117 -16.17 -9.38 6.21
CA LEU A 117 -15.91 -8.16 6.96
C LEU A 117 -16.40 -8.28 8.40
N ASN A 118 -15.95 -7.38 9.28
CA ASN A 118 -16.23 -7.43 10.72
C ASN A 118 -15.95 -8.82 11.30
N ALA A 119 -14.90 -9.48 10.82
CA ALA A 119 -14.57 -10.86 11.08
C ALA A 119 -13.14 -10.96 11.59
N GLU A 120 -12.98 -11.24 12.88
CA GLU A 120 -11.67 -11.39 13.52
C GLU A 120 -11.29 -12.86 13.61
N CYS A 121 -10.10 -13.23 13.14
CA CYS A 121 -9.54 -14.55 13.37
C CYS A 121 -9.10 -14.64 14.84
N VAL A 122 -9.77 -15.47 15.63
CA VAL A 122 -9.53 -15.58 17.07
C VAL A 122 -8.63 -16.74 17.45
N SER A 123 -8.60 -17.82 16.64
CA SER A 123 -7.69 -18.95 16.83
C SER A 123 -7.54 -19.79 15.57
N LEU A 124 -6.52 -20.62 15.57
CA LEU A 124 -6.21 -21.56 14.50
C LEU A 124 -6.14 -22.98 15.05
N ASP A 125 -6.55 -23.95 14.25
CA ASP A 125 -6.44 -25.37 14.57
C ASP A 125 -6.18 -26.20 13.29
N LYS A 126 -5.83 -27.46 13.44
CA LYS A 126 -5.62 -28.41 12.34
C LYS A 126 -6.44 -29.67 12.56
N ARG A 127 -7.25 -30.04 11.57
CA ARG A 127 -8.01 -31.30 11.53
C ARG A 127 -7.53 -32.15 10.35
N GLY A 128 -6.63 -33.10 10.62
CA GLY A 128 -5.93 -33.80 9.55
C GLY A 128 -5.03 -32.84 8.76
N ASN A 129 -5.29 -32.69 7.46
CA ASN A 129 -4.56 -31.75 6.60
C ASN A 129 -5.29 -30.41 6.41
N THR A 130 -6.45 -30.24 7.02
CA THR A 130 -7.28 -29.04 6.89
C THR A 130 -6.95 -28.05 8.00
N ILE A 131 -6.66 -26.82 7.64
CA ILE A 131 -6.48 -25.69 8.55
C ILE A 131 -7.87 -25.15 8.91
N ILE A 132 -8.11 -24.92 10.18
CA ILE A 132 -9.36 -24.35 10.70
C ILE A 132 -9.05 -22.99 11.29
N ALA A 133 -9.62 -21.95 10.71
CA ALA A 133 -9.60 -20.61 11.29
C ALA A 133 -10.94 -20.35 11.98
N ALA A 134 -10.92 -20.26 13.31
CA ALA A 134 -12.08 -19.81 14.08
C ALA A 134 -12.21 -18.30 13.94
N VAL A 135 -13.39 -17.84 13.59
CA VAL A 135 -13.67 -16.44 13.26
C VAL A 135 -14.81 -15.92 14.12
N SER A 136 -14.56 -14.83 14.85
CA SER A 136 -15.62 -14.05 15.50
C SER A 136 -16.23 -13.12 14.48
N CYS A 137 -17.45 -13.37 14.04
CA CYS A 137 -18.13 -12.60 12.99
C CYS A 137 -19.65 -12.57 13.22
N ASP A 138 -20.28 -11.50 12.75
CA ASP A 138 -21.74 -11.34 12.83
C ASP A 138 -22.47 -12.17 11.77
N GLN A 139 -21.79 -12.54 10.69
CA GLN A 139 -22.35 -13.28 9.56
C GLN A 139 -21.39 -14.38 9.10
N GLY A 140 -21.97 -15.48 8.64
CA GLY A 140 -21.24 -16.64 8.16
C GLY A 140 -20.96 -17.70 9.23
N ALA A 141 -20.26 -18.76 8.83
CA ALA A 141 -19.89 -19.82 9.75
C ALA A 141 -18.77 -19.33 10.71
N PRO A 142 -18.77 -19.78 11.97
CA PRO A 142 -17.75 -19.40 12.95
C PRO A 142 -16.37 -20.01 12.66
N GLU A 143 -16.28 -20.89 11.69
CA GLU A 143 -15.04 -21.51 11.24
C GLU A 143 -14.90 -21.37 9.72
N VAL A 144 -13.68 -21.15 9.28
CA VAL A 144 -13.26 -21.19 7.87
C VAL A 144 -12.26 -22.32 7.72
N GLU A 145 -12.57 -23.29 6.86
CA GLU A 145 -11.70 -24.40 6.55
C GLU A 145 -10.85 -24.06 5.31
N GLY A 146 -9.57 -24.44 5.31
CA GLY A 146 -8.69 -24.22 4.18
C GLY A 146 -7.57 -25.21 4.06
N SER A 147 -7.03 -25.38 2.85
CA SER A 147 -5.81 -26.17 2.62
C SER A 147 -4.55 -25.33 2.90
N HIS A 148 -4.63 -24.02 2.72
CA HIS A 148 -3.53 -23.07 2.94
C HIS A 148 -4.02 -21.81 3.66
N LEU A 149 -3.13 -21.24 4.46
CA LEU A 149 -3.39 -20.01 5.22
C LEU A 149 -2.36 -18.95 4.88
N LEU A 150 -2.82 -17.77 4.47
CA LEU A 150 -1.97 -16.57 4.29
C LEU A 150 -2.27 -15.56 5.40
N LEU A 151 -1.24 -15.15 6.14
CA LEU A 151 -1.30 -14.02 7.06
C LEU A 151 -0.83 -12.74 6.35
N ALA A 152 -1.76 -11.80 6.13
CA ALA A 152 -1.55 -10.52 5.45
C ALA A 152 -1.99 -9.33 6.32
N VAL A 153 -1.81 -9.42 7.65
CA VAL A 153 -2.32 -8.48 8.66
C VAL A 153 -1.40 -7.29 8.94
N GLY A 154 -0.40 -7.07 8.11
CA GLY A 154 0.51 -5.94 8.20
C GLY A 154 1.98 -6.31 8.12
N ARG A 155 2.84 -5.31 8.39
CA ARG A 155 4.28 -5.42 8.28
C ARG A 155 4.96 -4.84 9.52
N ARG A 156 6.13 -5.38 9.86
CA ARG A 156 6.98 -4.94 10.97
C ARG A 156 8.36 -4.57 10.42
N PRO A 157 8.94 -3.41 10.79
CA PRO A 157 10.28 -3.03 10.36
C PRO A 157 11.33 -4.02 10.88
N ASN A 158 12.39 -4.22 10.10
CA ASN A 158 13.50 -5.12 10.46
C ASN A 158 14.52 -4.40 11.34
N THR A 159 14.09 -3.86 12.46
CA THR A 159 14.87 -2.98 13.34
C THR A 159 15.12 -3.57 14.73
N ASP A 160 14.43 -4.65 15.07
CA ASP A 160 14.39 -5.23 16.42
C ASP A 160 15.67 -5.96 16.85
N ASP A 161 16.59 -6.22 15.92
CA ASP A 161 17.83 -6.95 16.21
C ASP A 161 19.09 -6.25 15.66
N LEU A 162 18.98 -4.96 15.28
CA LEU A 162 20.08 -4.18 14.72
C LEU A 162 21.02 -3.58 15.78
N GLY A 163 20.68 -3.66 17.08
CA GLY A 163 21.46 -3.01 18.13
C GLY A 163 21.35 -1.48 18.11
N LEU A 164 20.18 -0.94 17.73
CA LEU A 164 19.94 0.51 17.62
C LEU A 164 20.15 1.24 18.94
N ASP A 165 19.85 0.59 20.07
CA ASP A 165 20.09 1.14 21.42
C ASP A 165 21.59 1.42 21.65
N ALA A 166 22.50 0.53 21.19
CA ALA A 166 23.93 0.72 21.30
C ALA A 166 24.43 1.90 20.45
N ALA A 167 23.75 2.17 19.34
CA ALA A 167 24.01 3.34 18.50
C ALA A 167 23.33 4.63 19.00
N GLY A 168 22.41 4.55 19.94
CA GLY A 168 21.59 5.66 20.41
C GLY A 168 20.58 6.15 19.36
N VAL A 169 20.17 5.28 18.42
CA VAL A 169 19.19 5.62 17.37
C VAL A 169 17.77 5.45 17.90
N ASP A 170 16.98 6.51 17.81
CA ASP A 170 15.59 6.53 18.29
C ASP A 170 14.65 5.75 17.36
N VAL A 171 13.73 5.01 17.98
CA VAL A 171 12.63 4.32 17.31
C VAL A 171 11.28 4.73 17.90
N ASP A 172 10.22 4.66 17.10
CA ASP A 172 8.85 4.86 17.59
C ASP A 172 8.28 3.57 18.25
N ASP A 173 7.07 3.67 18.82
CA ASP A 173 6.36 2.56 19.49
C ASP A 173 6.09 1.36 18.53
N ARG A 174 6.25 1.54 17.24
CA ARG A 174 6.11 0.49 16.22
C ARG A 174 7.46 -0.06 15.75
N GLY A 175 8.55 0.38 16.38
CA GLY A 175 9.92 0.00 16.02
C GLY A 175 10.45 0.66 14.75
N ARG A 176 9.84 1.74 14.25
CA ARG A 176 10.33 2.48 13.10
C ARG A 176 11.40 3.47 13.52
N ILE A 177 12.46 3.58 12.75
CA ILE A 177 13.52 4.53 13.02
C ILE A 177 13.01 5.95 12.81
N SER A 178 13.12 6.78 13.84
CA SER A 178 12.73 8.20 13.79
C SER A 178 13.68 8.99 12.92
N VAL A 179 13.14 9.73 11.94
CA VAL A 179 13.92 10.55 11.02
C VAL A 179 13.29 11.94 10.84
N ASN A 180 14.14 12.93 10.58
CA ASN A 180 13.71 14.26 10.18
C ASN A 180 13.32 14.32 8.68
N ASP A 181 13.00 15.51 8.17
CA ASP A 181 12.57 15.70 6.78
C ASP A 181 13.66 15.42 5.73
N THR A 182 14.92 15.37 6.14
CA THR A 182 16.05 15.00 5.27
C THR A 182 16.49 13.54 5.46
N LEU A 183 15.66 12.75 6.19
CA LEU A 183 15.85 11.33 6.48
C LEU A 183 17.05 11.03 7.40
N ALA A 184 17.62 12.04 8.06
CA ALA A 184 18.63 11.87 9.10
C ALA A 184 17.95 11.44 10.41
N THR A 185 18.61 10.52 11.12
CA THR A 185 18.22 10.12 12.49
C THR A 185 18.66 11.18 13.52
N ASN A 186 18.41 10.94 14.78
CA ASN A 186 18.94 11.74 15.89
C ASN A 186 20.47 11.60 16.07
N VAL A 187 21.09 10.58 15.48
CA VAL A 187 22.54 10.35 15.52
C VAL A 187 23.19 11.01 14.29
N PRO A 188 24.11 11.98 14.47
CA PRO A 188 24.80 12.62 13.36
C PRO A 188 25.52 11.60 12.47
N GLY A 189 25.39 11.73 11.14
CA GLY A 189 26.01 10.80 10.20
C GLY A 189 25.23 9.50 9.97
N VAL A 190 24.05 9.33 10.58
CA VAL A 190 23.22 8.14 10.39
C VAL A 190 21.88 8.52 9.78
N TRP A 191 21.50 7.86 8.69
CA TRP A 191 20.22 8.03 7.98
C TRP A 191 19.45 6.72 7.96
N ALA A 192 18.12 6.80 7.90
CA ALA A 192 17.27 5.63 7.66
C ALA A 192 16.35 5.85 6.44
N LEU A 193 16.37 4.91 5.52
CA LEU A 193 15.70 4.97 4.22
C LEU A 193 14.71 3.80 4.07
N GLY A 194 13.65 4.02 3.29
CA GLY A 194 12.66 3.01 2.97
C GLY A 194 11.74 2.67 4.14
N GLU A 195 11.15 1.48 4.09
CA GLU A 195 10.04 1.12 4.99
C GLU A 195 10.39 1.13 6.48
N CYS A 196 11.67 0.94 6.84
CA CYS A 196 12.09 0.94 8.24
C CYS A 196 11.96 2.31 8.95
N ASN A 197 11.84 3.41 8.19
CA ASN A 197 11.64 4.76 8.74
C ASN A 197 10.15 5.17 8.82
N GLY A 198 9.24 4.37 8.26
CA GLY A 198 7.80 4.63 8.29
C GLY A 198 7.30 5.79 7.42
N ARG A 199 8.17 6.42 6.61
CA ARG A 199 7.80 7.52 5.69
C ARG A 199 7.30 7.03 4.33
N GLY A 200 7.28 5.72 4.09
CA GLY A 200 6.75 5.07 2.89
C GLY A 200 7.02 3.56 2.92
N ALA A 201 6.16 2.79 2.27
CA ALA A 201 6.21 1.31 2.31
C ALA A 201 6.36 0.67 0.92
N PHE A 202 6.72 1.47 -0.09
CA PHE A 202 6.80 1.01 -1.48
C PHE A 202 8.22 1.18 -2.03
N THR A 203 8.55 0.42 -3.07
CA THR A 203 9.86 0.47 -3.73
C THR A 203 10.20 1.88 -4.23
N HIS A 204 9.24 2.57 -4.85
CA HIS A 204 9.43 3.93 -5.35
C HIS A 204 9.64 4.96 -4.22
N THR A 205 9.03 4.77 -3.04
CA THR A 205 9.28 5.65 -1.88
C THR A 205 10.67 5.44 -1.30
N ALA A 206 11.13 4.18 -1.22
CA ALA A 206 12.49 3.86 -0.78
C ALA A 206 13.55 4.41 -1.77
N TYR A 207 13.30 4.31 -3.08
CA TYR A 207 14.16 4.91 -4.09
C TYR A 207 14.18 6.45 -4.01
N ASN A 208 13.03 7.08 -3.77
CA ASN A 208 12.95 8.52 -3.56
C ASN A 208 13.69 8.97 -2.29
N ASP A 209 13.65 8.18 -1.21
CA ASP A 209 14.44 8.44 0.00
C ASP A 209 15.95 8.46 -0.34
N TYR A 210 16.44 7.46 -1.09
CA TYR A 210 17.81 7.48 -1.62
C TYR A 210 18.09 8.75 -2.44
N ALA A 211 17.19 9.12 -3.36
CA ALA A 211 17.38 10.29 -4.22
C ALA A 211 17.45 11.60 -3.42
N ILE A 212 16.68 11.72 -2.32
CA ILE A 212 16.72 12.86 -1.41
C ILE A 212 18.09 12.92 -0.70
N VAL A 213 18.50 11.82 -0.07
CA VAL A 213 19.74 11.75 0.69
C VAL A 213 20.96 11.99 -0.23
N ALA A 214 20.99 11.33 -1.39
CA ALA A 214 22.08 11.50 -2.36
C ALA A 214 22.16 12.94 -2.89
N ALA A 215 21.04 13.57 -3.20
CA ALA A 215 21.00 14.97 -3.65
C ALA A 215 21.54 15.93 -2.59
N ASN A 216 21.12 15.75 -1.35
CA ASN A 216 21.53 16.61 -0.24
C ASN A 216 23.03 16.43 0.08
N LEU A 217 23.50 15.18 0.16
CA LEU A 217 24.89 14.92 0.54
C LEU A 217 25.91 15.18 -0.57
N LEU A 218 25.57 14.91 -1.83
CA LEU A 218 26.51 14.95 -2.95
C LEU A 218 26.44 16.25 -3.76
N ARG A 219 25.28 16.92 -3.76
CA ARG A 219 25.04 18.12 -4.56
C ARG A 219 24.68 19.35 -3.72
N GLY A 220 24.56 19.21 -2.39
CA GLY A 220 24.20 20.32 -1.51
C GLY A 220 22.77 20.84 -1.74
N GLU A 221 21.88 19.99 -2.27
CA GLU A 221 20.46 20.31 -2.41
C GLU A 221 19.77 20.29 -1.02
N HIS A 222 18.55 20.84 -0.96
CA HIS A 222 17.75 20.87 0.28
C HIS A 222 16.41 20.15 0.09
N ARG A 223 16.45 18.96 -0.51
CA ARG A 223 15.27 18.13 -0.76
C ARG A 223 14.74 17.53 0.56
N ARG A 224 13.43 17.43 0.66
CA ARG A 224 12.75 16.93 1.86
C ARG A 224 11.75 15.83 1.49
N VAL A 225 11.56 14.87 2.40
CA VAL A 225 10.56 13.82 2.25
C VAL A 225 9.12 14.40 2.29
N THR A 226 8.94 15.53 2.94
CA THR A 226 7.65 16.26 2.98
C THR A 226 7.27 16.95 1.67
N ASP A 227 8.19 17.07 0.72
CA ASP A 227 7.88 17.56 -0.64
C ASP A 227 7.31 16.45 -1.53
N ARG A 228 7.34 15.20 -1.08
CA ARG A 228 6.82 14.05 -1.81
C ARG A 228 5.30 14.02 -1.76
N ILE A 229 4.69 13.87 -2.92
CA ILE A 229 3.27 13.57 -3.04
C ILE A 229 3.08 12.06 -2.85
N ASP A 230 2.19 11.66 -1.95
CA ASP A 230 1.87 10.24 -1.76
C ASP A 230 1.29 9.66 -3.06
N CYS A 231 1.86 8.56 -3.51
CA CYS A 231 1.38 7.83 -4.68
C CYS A 231 1.62 6.33 -4.51
N TYR A 232 0.68 5.52 -4.97
CA TYR A 232 0.79 4.06 -4.94
C TYR A 232 -0.24 3.39 -5.85
N GLY A 233 0.02 2.13 -6.16
CA GLY A 233 -0.91 1.25 -6.86
C GLY A 233 -1.39 0.11 -5.97
N LEU A 234 -2.60 -0.39 -6.25
CA LEU A 234 -3.08 -1.71 -5.85
C LEU A 234 -3.23 -2.52 -7.13
N TYR A 235 -2.51 -3.63 -7.21
CA TYR A 235 -2.40 -4.44 -8.42
C TYR A 235 -3.39 -5.60 -8.45
N ILE A 236 -4.66 -5.28 -8.15
CA ILE A 236 -5.80 -6.09 -8.58
C ILE A 236 -6.10 -5.78 -10.04
N ASP A 237 -7.01 -6.50 -10.64
CA ASP A 237 -7.46 -6.26 -12.01
C ASP A 237 -8.98 -6.00 -12.02
N PRO A 238 -9.39 -4.78 -12.40
CA PRO A 238 -8.54 -3.66 -12.84
C PRO A 238 -7.78 -2.99 -11.68
N PRO A 239 -6.61 -2.37 -11.97
CA PRO A 239 -5.75 -1.78 -10.95
C PRO A 239 -6.29 -0.45 -10.41
N LEU A 240 -5.85 -0.10 -9.19
CA LEU A 240 -6.02 1.23 -8.63
C LEU A 240 -4.72 2.01 -8.70
N GLY A 241 -4.73 3.17 -9.36
CA GLY A 241 -3.71 4.21 -9.21
C GLY A 241 -4.19 5.29 -8.24
N ARG A 242 -3.35 5.66 -7.27
CA ARG A 242 -3.65 6.63 -6.23
C ARG A 242 -2.57 7.69 -6.13
N VAL A 243 -2.96 8.99 -6.07
CA VAL A 243 -2.04 10.11 -5.85
C VAL A 243 -2.66 11.14 -4.91
N GLY A 244 -1.84 11.73 -4.05
CA GLY A 244 -2.21 12.78 -3.11
C GLY A 244 -3.21 12.35 -2.04
N MET A 245 -4.06 13.28 -1.63
CA MET A 245 -4.98 13.12 -0.50
C MET A 245 -6.18 12.24 -0.88
N THR A 246 -6.65 11.43 0.07
CA THR A 246 -7.96 10.78 -0.01
C THR A 246 -9.07 11.81 0.27
N GLU A 247 -10.29 11.51 -0.14
CA GLU A 247 -11.44 12.36 0.17
C GLU A 247 -11.61 12.59 1.67
N ARG A 248 -11.38 11.56 2.50
CA ARG A 248 -11.38 11.68 3.95
C ARG A 248 -10.33 12.69 4.44
N GLN A 249 -9.09 12.59 3.97
CA GLN A 249 -8.02 13.50 4.33
C GLN A 249 -8.33 14.95 3.91
N VAL A 250 -8.95 15.13 2.74
CA VAL A 250 -9.40 16.46 2.30
C VAL A 250 -10.46 17.02 3.25
N ARG A 251 -11.47 16.23 3.60
CA ARG A 251 -12.49 16.63 4.59
C ARG A 251 -11.87 16.99 5.96
N GLU A 252 -10.98 16.13 6.46
CA GLU A 252 -10.28 16.33 7.74
C GLU A 252 -9.39 17.59 7.72
N SER A 253 -8.84 17.95 6.56
CA SER A 253 -8.02 19.16 6.39
C SER A 253 -8.83 20.47 6.45
N GLY A 254 -10.15 20.41 6.31
CA GLY A 254 -11.05 21.57 6.24
C GLY A 254 -10.92 22.40 4.96
N ARG A 255 -10.20 21.90 3.94
CA ARG A 255 -10.07 22.59 2.65
C ARG A 255 -11.38 22.50 1.86
N PRO A 256 -11.88 23.61 1.29
CA PRO A 256 -13.01 23.55 0.39
C PRO A 256 -12.57 22.84 -0.90
N ALA A 257 -13.25 21.74 -1.24
CA ALA A 257 -12.87 20.91 -2.37
C ALA A 257 -14.02 20.76 -3.38
N LEU A 258 -13.65 20.72 -4.64
CA LEU A 258 -14.50 20.28 -5.74
C LEU A 258 -14.13 18.84 -6.08
N ILE A 259 -15.14 18.01 -6.33
CA ILE A 259 -14.99 16.59 -6.63
C ILE A 259 -15.61 16.28 -7.99
N ALA A 260 -14.90 15.52 -8.81
CA ALA A 260 -15.46 14.93 -10.01
C ALA A 260 -15.24 13.42 -10.00
N THR A 261 -16.23 12.68 -10.43
CA THR A 261 -16.19 11.21 -10.56
C THR A 261 -16.75 10.80 -11.91
N ARG A 262 -16.07 9.85 -12.57
CA ARG A 262 -16.52 9.28 -13.86
C ARG A 262 -16.42 7.76 -13.81
N PRO A 263 -17.55 7.04 -13.94
CA PRO A 263 -17.53 5.57 -14.03
C PRO A 263 -16.78 5.10 -15.28
N MET A 264 -16.03 3.99 -15.17
CA MET A 264 -15.33 3.40 -16.33
C MET A 264 -16.26 2.95 -17.43
N ALA A 265 -17.50 2.60 -17.13
CA ALA A 265 -18.56 2.34 -18.14
C ALA A 265 -18.87 3.55 -19.04
N ARG A 266 -18.42 4.76 -18.70
CA ARG A 266 -18.52 5.97 -19.51
C ARG A 266 -17.18 6.41 -20.13
N VAL A 267 -16.20 5.52 -20.15
CA VAL A 267 -14.88 5.71 -20.75
C VAL A 267 -14.82 4.85 -22.01
N GLY A 268 -14.76 5.48 -23.20
CA GLY A 268 -14.84 4.78 -24.48
C GLY A 268 -13.84 3.63 -24.60
N ARG A 269 -12.57 3.86 -24.22
CA ARG A 269 -11.53 2.83 -24.27
C ARG A 269 -11.79 1.65 -23.32
N ALA A 270 -12.36 1.90 -22.16
CA ALA A 270 -12.77 0.84 -21.23
C ALA A 270 -13.90 -0.03 -21.81
N VAL A 271 -14.86 0.62 -22.48
CA VAL A 271 -15.96 -0.07 -23.18
C VAL A 271 -15.42 -0.91 -24.33
N GLU A 272 -14.54 -0.38 -25.19
CA GLU A 272 -13.91 -1.12 -26.30
C GLU A 272 -13.15 -2.37 -25.82
N LYS A 273 -12.54 -2.29 -24.63
CA LYS A 273 -11.81 -3.41 -24.02
C LYS A 273 -12.72 -4.37 -23.23
N SER A 274 -14.00 -4.03 -23.04
CA SER A 274 -14.93 -4.72 -22.15
C SER A 274 -14.46 -4.75 -20.68
N GLU A 275 -13.68 -3.75 -20.25
CA GLU A 275 -13.12 -3.60 -18.93
C GLU A 275 -13.71 -2.36 -18.23
N THR A 276 -15.01 -2.42 -17.92
CA THR A 276 -15.80 -1.25 -17.49
C THR A 276 -15.98 -1.13 -15.97
N GLN A 277 -15.35 -2.00 -15.19
CA GLN A 277 -15.39 -1.94 -13.73
C GLN A 277 -14.59 -0.74 -13.20
N GLY A 278 -15.10 -0.12 -12.13
CA GLY A 278 -14.44 0.97 -11.45
C GLY A 278 -14.79 2.38 -11.94
N PHE A 279 -13.98 3.33 -11.56
CA PHE A 279 -14.19 4.76 -11.82
C PHE A 279 -12.90 5.58 -11.70
N MET A 280 -12.93 6.80 -12.24
CA MET A 280 -11.94 7.85 -11.98
C MET A 280 -12.54 8.87 -11.02
N LYS A 281 -11.75 9.34 -10.04
CA LYS A 281 -12.11 10.44 -9.13
C LYS A 281 -10.96 11.41 -8.99
N VAL A 282 -11.25 12.72 -9.03
CA VAL A 282 -10.28 13.80 -8.77
C VAL A 282 -10.85 14.76 -7.73
N LEU A 283 -9.98 15.21 -6.83
CA LEU A 283 -10.25 16.18 -5.77
C LEU A 283 -9.44 17.44 -6.06
N VAL A 284 -10.09 18.59 -6.14
CA VAL A 284 -9.48 19.86 -6.49
C VAL A 284 -9.78 20.88 -5.38
N ASP A 285 -8.78 21.64 -4.97
CA ASP A 285 -8.95 22.77 -4.04
C ASP A 285 -9.74 23.88 -4.73
N ALA A 286 -10.90 24.23 -4.15
CA ALA A 286 -11.81 25.22 -4.73
C ALA A 286 -11.26 26.66 -4.76
N GLN A 287 -10.22 26.97 -3.98
CA GLN A 287 -9.61 28.29 -3.91
C GLN A 287 -8.37 28.42 -4.79
N THR A 288 -7.51 27.40 -4.76
CA THR A 288 -6.22 27.44 -5.49
C THR A 288 -6.30 26.76 -6.85
N GLU A 289 -7.37 26.05 -7.16
CA GLU A 289 -7.55 25.23 -8.37
C GLU A 289 -6.50 24.11 -8.52
N GLN A 290 -5.72 23.85 -7.46
CA GLN A 290 -4.74 22.76 -7.48
C GLN A 290 -5.39 21.41 -7.19
N ILE A 291 -4.90 20.36 -7.84
CA ILE A 291 -5.35 18.99 -7.56
C ILE A 291 -4.82 18.58 -6.19
N LEU A 292 -5.71 18.17 -5.31
CA LEU A 292 -5.41 17.67 -3.97
C LEU A 292 -5.13 16.17 -3.97
N GLY A 293 -5.79 15.42 -4.84
CA GLY A 293 -5.61 14.00 -4.98
C GLY A 293 -6.48 13.39 -6.06
N ALA A 294 -6.16 12.17 -6.44
CA ALA A 294 -6.95 11.40 -7.40
C ALA A 294 -6.88 9.90 -7.10
N ALA A 295 -7.94 9.19 -7.47
CA ALA A 295 -8.02 7.74 -7.49
C ALA A 295 -8.56 7.30 -8.85
N ILE A 296 -7.83 6.43 -9.53
CA ILE A 296 -8.26 5.82 -10.79
C ILE A 296 -8.28 4.32 -10.59
N LEU A 297 -9.46 3.78 -10.32
CA LEU A 297 -9.73 2.36 -10.23
C LEU A 297 -10.34 1.92 -11.54
N GLY A 298 -9.58 1.20 -12.36
CA GLY A 298 -10.04 0.80 -13.68
C GLY A 298 -8.88 0.47 -14.60
N VAL A 299 -9.19 0.09 -15.83
CA VAL A 299 -8.20 -0.33 -16.82
C VAL A 299 -7.10 0.71 -17.01
N GLY A 300 -5.84 0.29 -16.71
CA GLY A 300 -4.66 1.15 -16.79
C GLY A 300 -4.63 2.27 -15.75
N GLY A 301 -5.38 2.17 -14.65
CA GLY A 301 -5.48 3.22 -13.64
C GLY A 301 -4.16 3.57 -13.00
N ASP A 302 -3.28 2.59 -12.81
CA ASP A 302 -1.91 2.71 -12.32
C ASP A 302 -1.02 3.56 -13.23
N GLU A 303 -1.21 3.50 -14.52
CA GLU A 303 -0.47 4.31 -15.52
C GLU A 303 -1.13 5.68 -15.77
N VAL A 304 -2.46 5.70 -15.90
CA VAL A 304 -3.22 6.91 -16.22
C VAL A 304 -3.06 8.00 -15.15
N VAL A 305 -2.92 7.62 -13.89
CA VAL A 305 -2.80 8.54 -12.74
C VAL A 305 -1.55 9.42 -12.79
N HIS A 306 -0.50 9.01 -13.52
CA HIS A 306 0.77 9.75 -13.60
C HIS A 306 0.64 11.13 -14.24
N SER A 307 -0.24 11.28 -15.22
CA SER A 307 -0.51 12.60 -15.83
C SER A 307 -1.06 13.61 -14.81
N ILE A 308 -1.81 13.14 -13.83
CA ILE A 308 -2.31 13.96 -12.73
C ILE A 308 -1.18 14.26 -11.74
N LEU A 309 -0.37 13.26 -11.40
CA LEU A 309 0.77 13.40 -10.49
C LEU A 309 1.78 14.45 -10.97
N ASP A 310 2.10 14.44 -12.27
CA ASP A 310 3.04 15.40 -12.86
C ASP A 310 2.54 16.85 -12.77
N VAL A 311 1.23 17.07 -12.99
CA VAL A 311 0.61 18.38 -12.82
C VAL A 311 0.60 18.82 -11.36
N MET A 312 0.39 17.89 -10.42
CA MET A 312 0.48 18.17 -8.98
C MET A 312 1.91 18.58 -8.58
N TYR A 313 2.95 17.90 -9.07
CA TYR A 313 4.35 18.29 -8.82
C TYR A 313 4.71 19.63 -9.47
N ALA A 314 4.14 19.95 -10.63
CA ALA A 314 4.27 21.26 -11.24
C ALA A 314 3.52 22.37 -10.47
N LYS A 315 2.73 22.02 -9.44
CA LYS A 315 1.84 22.94 -8.69
C LYS A 315 0.94 23.78 -9.61
N ALA A 316 0.59 23.18 -10.75
CA ALA A 316 -0.26 23.83 -11.74
C ALA A 316 -1.75 23.60 -11.43
N PRO A 317 -2.65 24.49 -11.88
CA PRO A 317 -4.08 24.31 -11.71
C PRO A 317 -4.59 23.16 -12.57
N TYR A 318 -5.70 22.52 -12.15
CA TYR A 318 -6.34 21.42 -12.88
C TYR A 318 -6.69 21.78 -14.32
N THR A 319 -6.89 23.07 -14.62
CA THR A 319 -7.22 23.59 -15.95
C THR A 319 -6.13 23.31 -16.99
N VAL A 320 -4.89 23.02 -16.57
CA VAL A 320 -3.82 22.55 -17.49
C VAL A 320 -4.23 21.23 -18.14
N ILE A 321 -4.71 20.26 -17.36
CA ILE A 321 -5.21 18.99 -17.91
C ILE A 321 -6.54 19.22 -18.66
N GLN A 322 -7.46 19.99 -18.07
CA GLN A 322 -8.79 20.19 -18.64
C GLN A 322 -8.75 20.76 -20.06
N ARG A 323 -7.76 21.59 -20.39
CA ARG A 323 -7.58 22.22 -21.70
C ARG A 323 -6.63 21.48 -22.63
N ALA A 324 -5.98 20.43 -22.15
CA ALA A 324 -5.06 19.65 -22.96
C ALA A 324 -5.80 18.73 -23.95
N VAL A 325 -5.19 18.51 -25.09
CA VAL A 325 -5.67 17.53 -26.08
C VAL A 325 -5.00 16.20 -25.82
N HIS A 326 -5.79 15.19 -25.51
CA HIS A 326 -5.33 13.82 -25.26
C HIS A 326 -5.60 12.93 -26.48
N ILE A 327 -4.82 11.86 -26.61
CA ILE A 327 -4.92 10.91 -27.74
C ILE A 327 -6.20 10.09 -27.60
N HIS A 328 -6.95 9.97 -28.71
CA HIS A 328 -8.11 9.10 -28.84
C HIS A 328 -7.75 7.80 -29.62
N PRO A 329 -8.24 6.59 -29.21
CA PRO A 329 -9.01 6.30 -27.99
C PRO A 329 -8.07 5.88 -26.84
N THR A 330 -8.15 6.55 -25.70
CA THR A 330 -7.41 6.21 -24.47
C THR A 330 -8.29 6.40 -23.23
N VAL A 331 -7.87 5.85 -22.09
CA VAL A 331 -8.54 6.12 -20.81
C VAL A 331 -8.28 7.55 -20.37
N SER A 332 -7.03 8.03 -20.54
CA SER A 332 -6.60 9.38 -20.15
C SER A 332 -7.40 10.52 -20.81
N GLU A 333 -7.91 10.32 -22.04
CA GLU A 333 -8.66 11.38 -22.76
C GLU A 333 -9.95 11.82 -22.07
N LEU A 334 -10.44 11.01 -21.12
CA LEU A 334 -11.66 11.32 -20.38
C LEU A 334 -11.40 12.10 -19.08
N ILE A 335 -10.13 12.30 -18.68
CA ILE A 335 -9.77 13.16 -17.53
C ILE A 335 -10.21 14.61 -17.76
N PRO A 336 -9.93 15.27 -18.91
CA PRO A 336 -10.46 16.60 -19.22
C PRO A 336 -11.98 16.71 -19.11
N THR A 337 -12.69 15.72 -19.64
CA THR A 337 -14.15 15.66 -19.59
C THR A 337 -14.66 15.51 -18.15
N MET A 338 -14.03 14.65 -17.35
CA MET A 338 -14.35 14.49 -15.92
C MET A 338 -14.14 15.81 -15.15
N LEU A 339 -13.04 16.51 -15.42
CA LEU A 339 -12.73 17.80 -14.77
C LEU A 339 -13.71 18.92 -15.13
N ALA A 340 -14.48 18.78 -16.20
CA ALA A 340 -15.58 19.71 -16.50
C ALA A 340 -16.83 19.50 -15.62
N ASP A 341 -16.92 18.34 -14.95
CA ASP A 341 -18.04 17.96 -14.07
C ASP A 341 -17.76 18.21 -12.58
N LEU A 342 -16.72 18.97 -12.22
CA LEU A 342 -16.34 19.30 -10.83
C LEU A 342 -17.52 19.98 -10.10
N LYS A 343 -17.82 19.49 -8.89
CA LYS A 343 -18.89 19.98 -8.01
C LYS A 343 -18.39 20.03 -6.56
N PRO A 344 -18.96 20.95 -5.73
CA PRO A 344 -18.71 20.99 -4.29
C PRO A 344 -19.07 19.69 -3.58
#